data_020f273e3f2151876032eb6fbe3800f2
#
_entry.id   020f273e3f2151876032eb6fbe3800f2
#
_cell.length_a   1.000
_cell.length_b   1.000
_cell.length_c   1.000
_cell.angle_alpha   90.00
_cell.angle_beta   90.00
_cell.angle_gamma   90.00
#
_symmetry.space_group_name_H-M   'P 1'
#
loop_
_entity.id
_entity.type
_entity.pdbx_description
1 polymer ?
#
loop_
_entity_poly.entity_id
_entity_poly.type
_entity_poly.pdbx_seq_one_letter_code
_entity_poly.pdbx_strand_id
1 'polypeptide(L)'
;KWGTPINLQLAIIKMESDFDWLAKPARQKLFKVIPYKRPSSSFGYSQAIKGTWKQYKDETGNKYALRTRFKDSVDFIGWYTNKTEKILKVSKKDAFRQYIAYHEGWGNYKNYKNNQKVIVLAKKVEGYSNKFKKQLNKCSKSLTTRKYIIF
;
A
#
# COMPACT_ATOMS: atom_id res chain seq x y z
N LYS A 1 14.24 -6.91 1.24
CA LYS A 1 14.05 -7.59 -0.06
C LYS A 1 13.86 -6.56 -1.19
N TRP A 2 12.88 -5.65 -1.09
CA TRP A 2 12.53 -4.69 -2.13
C TRP A 2 13.14 -3.30 -1.96
N GLY A 3 13.72 -2.98 -0.82
CA GLY A 3 14.26 -1.66 -0.49
C GLY A 3 13.20 -0.58 -0.26
N THR A 4 11.93 -0.96 -0.16
CA THR A 4 10.82 -0.03 0.13
C THR A 4 10.84 0.34 1.61
N PRO A 5 10.79 1.64 1.97
CA PRO A 5 10.75 2.07 3.36
C PRO A 5 9.52 1.50 4.11
N ILE A 6 9.72 1.02 5.33
CA ILE A 6 8.65 0.44 6.17
C ILE A 6 7.52 1.45 6.39
N ASN A 7 7.87 2.71 6.65
CA ASN A 7 6.89 3.78 6.85
C ASN A 7 5.98 4.01 5.63
N LEU A 8 6.48 3.84 4.41
CA LEU A 8 5.66 3.90 3.20
C LEU A 8 4.70 2.72 3.11
N GLN A 9 5.19 1.50 3.38
CA GLN A 9 4.36 0.30 3.35
C GLN A 9 3.20 0.40 4.35
N LEU A 10 3.48 0.85 5.59
CA LEU A 10 2.46 1.07 6.61
C LEU A 10 1.47 2.19 6.22
N ALA A 11 1.95 3.26 5.58
CA ALA A 11 1.11 4.36 5.14
C ALA A 11 0.12 3.93 4.02
N ILE A 12 0.57 3.10 3.10
CA ILE A 12 -0.30 2.51 2.07
C ILE A 12 -1.36 1.62 2.72
N ILE A 13 -0.98 0.69 3.62
CA ILE A 13 -1.95 -0.18 4.32
C ILE A 13 -2.95 0.66 5.12
N LYS A 14 -2.49 1.68 5.84
CA LYS A 14 -3.38 2.60 6.58
C LYS A 14 -4.41 3.27 5.67
N MET A 15 -4.00 3.70 4.49
CA MET A 15 -4.90 4.36 3.54
C MET A 15 -5.87 3.37 2.88
N GLU A 16 -5.41 2.18 2.51
CA GLU A 16 -6.18 1.20 1.74
C GLU A 16 -7.21 0.44 2.57
N SER A 17 -6.86 0.09 3.80
CA SER A 17 -7.68 -0.80 4.62
C SER A 17 -7.81 -0.39 6.09
N ASP A 18 -7.10 0.65 6.52
CA ASP A 18 -6.97 0.98 7.95
C ASP A 18 -6.52 -0.22 8.80
N PHE A 19 -5.64 -1.07 8.23
CA PHE A 19 -5.19 -2.33 8.82
C PHE A 19 -6.29 -3.40 8.99
N ASP A 20 -7.44 -3.25 8.34
CA ASP A 20 -8.44 -4.31 8.27
C ASP A 20 -8.06 -5.38 7.23
N TRP A 21 -7.85 -6.61 7.70
CA TRP A 21 -7.45 -7.74 6.87
C TRP A 21 -8.57 -8.28 5.97
N LEU A 22 -9.83 -7.96 6.28
CA LEU A 22 -11.02 -8.33 5.49
C LEU A 22 -11.60 -7.17 4.69
N ALA A 23 -10.93 -6.01 4.66
CA ALA A 23 -11.41 -4.84 3.94
C ALA A 23 -11.80 -5.16 2.51
N LYS A 24 -12.99 -4.69 2.12
CA LYS A 24 -13.56 -4.84 0.78
C LYS A 24 -14.21 -3.52 0.36
N PRO A 25 -14.20 -3.18 -0.95
CA PRO A 25 -14.97 -2.05 -1.44
C PRO A 25 -16.45 -2.19 -1.08
N ALA A 26 -17.08 -1.08 -0.76
CA ALA A 26 -18.53 -1.06 -0.55
C ALA A 26 -19.27 -1.58 -1.80
N ARG A 27 -20.35 -2.31 -1.58
CA ARG A 27 -21.22 -2.74 -2.70
C ARG A 27 -21.96 -1.54 -3.28
N GLN A 28 -22.00 -1.46 -4.59
CA GLN A 28 -22.93 -0.55 -5.25
C GLN A 28 -24.36 -0.98 -4.92
N LYS A 29 -25.24 -0.01 -4.72
CA LYS A 29 -26.65 -0.27 -4.44
C LYS A 29 -27.47 -0.01 -5.70
N LEU A 30 -28.21 -1.03 -6.15
CA LEU A 30 -29.24 -0.87 -7.17
C LEU A 30 -30.44 -0.16 -6.51
N PHE A 31 -30.98 0.88 -7.14
CA PHE A 31 -32.06 1.71 -6.60
C PHE A 31 -31.81 2.25 -5.18
N LYS A 32 -30.52 2.51 -4.82
CA LYS A 32 -30.06 2.98 -3.50
C LYS A 32 -30.33 2.03 -2.32
N VAL A 33 -30.97 0.89 -2.54
CA VAL A 33 -31.41 -0.02 -1.46
C VAL A 33 -30.80 -1.41 -1.59
N ILE A 34 -30.82 -2.02 -2.78
CA ILE A 34 -30.40 -3.42 -2.98
C ILE A 34 -28.90 -3.53 -3.23
N PRO A 35 -28.11 -4.25 -2.39
CA PRO A 35 -26.69 -4.46 -2.65
C PRO A 35 -26.49 -5.30 -3.92
N TYR A 36 -25.90 -4.71 -4.97
CA TYR A 36 -25.73 -5.41 -6.25
C TYR A 36 -24.30 -5.92 -6.45
N LYS A 37 -23.39 -5.10 -6.91
CA LYS A 37 -22.03 -5.50 -7.30
C LYS A 37 -20.97 -4.67 -6.60
N ARG A 38 -19.80 -5.26 -6.36
CA ARG A 38 -18.63 -4.50 -5.92
C ARG A 38 -17.97 -3.84 -7.12
N PRO A 39 -17.55 -2.57 -7.02
CA PRO A 39 -16.93 -1.84 -8.14
C PRO A 39 -15.55 -2.41 -8.50
N SER A 40 -14.90 -3.12 -7.58
CA SER A 40 -13.55 -3.62 -7.72
C SER A 40 -13.39 -4.99 -7.04
N SER A 41 -12.40 -5.76 -7.47
CA SER A 41 -11.97 -7.01 -6.84
C SER A 41 -10.90 -6.80 -5.75
N SER A 42 -10.67 -5.54 -5.32
CA SER A 42 -9.70 -5.22 -4.27
C SER A 42 -10.10 -5.87 -2.94
N PHE A 43 -9.08 -6.30 -2.16
CA PHE A 43 -9.32 -7.07 -0.95
C PHE A 43 -8.13 -7.06 0.00
N GLY A 44 -8.42 -7.09 1.32
CA GLY A 44 -7.45 -7.27 2.40
C GLY A 44 -6.59 -6.03 2.65
N TYR A 45 -5.49 -6.22 3.35
CA TYR A 45 -4.62 -5.12 3.79
C TYR A 45 -4.17 -4.17 2.69
N SER A 46 -3.77 -4.70 1.54
CA SER A 46 -3.21 -3.91 0.44
C SER A 46 -4.23 -3.46 -0.59
N GLN A 47 -5.50 -3.85 -0.46
CA GLN A 47 -6.55 -3.60 -1.45
C GLN A 47 -6.14 -3.96 -2.90
N ALA A 48 -5.20 -4.89 -3.04
CA ALA A 48 -4.77 -5.36 -4.34
C ALA A 48 -5.93 -6.01 -5.10
N ILE A 49 -6.09 -5.67 -6.38
CA ILE A 49 -7.05 -6.33 -7.28
C ILE A 49 -6.54 -7.71 -7.70
N LYS A 50 -7.45 -8.61 -8.09
CA LYS A 50 -7.12 -10.01 -8.43
C LYS A 50 -6.03 -10.11 -9.50
N GLY A 51 -6.11 -9.31 -10.56
CA GLY A 51 -5.13 -9.34 -11.66
C GLY A 51 -3.73 -8.98 -11.22
N THR A 52 -3.57 -7.86 -10.51
CA THR A 52 -2.27 -7.40 -10.00
C THR A 52 -1.71 -8.36 -8.94
N TRP A 53 -2.58 -8.94 -8.10
CA TRP A 53 -2.16 -9.96 -7.13
C TRP A 53 -1.67 -11.24 -7.81
N LYS A 54 -2.34 -11.66 -8.88
CA LYS A 54 -1.89 -12.80 -9.69
C LYS A 54 -0.52 -12.52 -10.31
N GLN A 55 -0.35 -11.36 -10.93
CA GLN A 55 0.94 -10.94 -11.50
C GLN A 55 2.06 -10.98 -10.46
N TYR A 56 1.81 -10.45 -9.25
CA TYR A 56 2.78 -10.52 -8.15
C TYR A 56 3.17 -11.95 -7.82
N LYS A 57 2.20 -12.86 -7.69
CA LYS A 57 2.48 -14.28 -7.40
C LYS A 57 3.29 -14.96 -8.49
N ASP A 58 2.93 -14.70 -9.74
CA ASP A 58 3.62 -15.29 -10.89
C ASP A 58 5.08 -14.80 -10.98
N GLU A 59 5.31 -13.50 -10.81
CA GLU A 59 6.65 -12.92 -10.91
C GLU A 59 7.55 -13.22 -9.70
N THR A 60 6.98 -13.47 -8.54
CA THR A 60 7.78 -13.70 -7.31
C THR A 60 7.89 -15.17 -6.92
N GLY A 61 7.14 -16.05 -7.58
CA GLY A 61 7.02 -17.47 -7.20
C GLY A 61 6.22 -17.69 -5.91
N ASN A 62 5.66 -16.66 -5.29
CA ASN A 62 4.93 -16.77 -4.03
C ASN A 62 3.48 -17.26 -4.24
N LYS A 63 3.33 -18.47 -4.73
CA LYS A 63 2.04 -19.07 -5.14
C LYS A 63 0.97 -19.08 -4.04
N TYR A 64 1.40 -19.23 -2.78
CA TYR A 64 0.52 -19.34 -1.60
C TYR A 64 0.28 -18.02 -0.87
N ALA A 65 0.68 -16.89 -1.44
CA ALA A 65 0.43 -15.58 -0.85
C ALA A 65 -1.06 -15.26 -0.74
N LEU A 66 -1.47 -14.73 0.42
CA LEU A 66 -2.86 -14.37 0.74
C LEU A 66 -2.98 -12.86 0.98
N ARG A 67 -3.97 -12.21 0.35
CA ARG A 67 -4.24 -10.76 0.53
C ARG A 67 -4.68 -10.38 1.93
N THR A 68 -5.09 -11.37 2.74
CA THR A 68 -5.47 -11.23 4.14
C THR A 68 -4.30 -11.41 5.11
N ARG A 69 -3.13 -11.85 4.63
CA ARG A 69 -1.96 -12.03 5.46
C ARG A 69 -1.08 -10.79 5.40
N PHE A 70 -0.81 -10.18 6.55
CA PHE A 70 -0.04 -8.93 6.64
C PHE A 70 1.33 -9.03 5.96
N LYS A 71 2.09 -10.08 6.24
CA LYS A 71 3.42 -10.36 5.64
C LYS A 71 3.36 -10.35 4.11
N ASP A 72 2.35 -11.02 3.53
CA ASP A 72 2.22 -11.13 2.08
C ASP A 72 1.81 -9.80 1.45
N SER A 73 0.96 -9.03 2.15
CA SER A 73 0.54 -7.70 1.70
C SER A 73 1.71 -6.70 1.74
N VAL A 74 2.56 -6.78 2.76
CA VAL A 74 3.79 -5.97 2.85
C VAL A 74 4.77 -6.34 1.73
N ASP A 75 4.97 -7.63 1.45
CA ASP A 75 5.83 -8.09 0.35
C ASP A 75 5.27 -7.65 -1.02
N PHE A 76 3.96 -7.73 -1.21
CA PHE A 76 3.27 -7.23 -2.40
C PHE A 76 3.50 -5.71 -2.60
N ILE A 77 3.30 -4.90 -1.56
CA ILE A 77 3.53 -3.44 -1.66
C ILE A 77 5.00 -3.17 -2.00
N GLY A 78 5.92 -3.92 -1.39
CA GLY A 78 7.33 -3.82 -1.71
C GLY A 78 7.65 -4.14 -3.17
N TRP A 79 7.09 -5.22 -3.71
CA TRP A 79 7.20 -5.59 -5.11
C TRP A 79 6.62 -4.50 -6.02
N TYR A 80 5.42 -3.98 -5.71
CA TYR A 80 4.74 -2.98 -6.51
C TYR A 80 5.54 -1.67 -6.58
N THR A 81 6.00 -1.17 -5.46
CA THR A 81 6.79 0.07 -5.38
C THR A 81 8.15 -0.08 -6.05
N ASN A 82 8.75 -1.28 -6.00
CA ASN A 82 9.97 -1.59 -6.75
C ASN A 82 9.75 -1.56 -8.26
N LYS A 83 8.63 -2.11 -8.74
CA LYS A 83 8.24 -1.99 -10.17
C LYS A 83 7.94 -0.55 -10.55
N THR A 84 7.27 0.21 -9.71
CA THR A 84 7.01 1.64 -9.92
C THR A 84 8.31 2.41 -10.13
N GLU A 85 9.33 2.17 -9.30
CA GLU A 85 10.64 2.80 -9.48
C GLU A 85 11.29 2.43 -10.80
N LYS A 86 11.22 1.15 -11.19
CA LYS A 86 11.79 0.67 -12.47
C LYS A 86 11.08 1.25 -13.70
N ILE A 87 9.75 1.28 -13.67
CA ILE A 87 8.91 1.68 -14.82
C ILE A 87 8.80 3.21 -14.95
N LEU A 88 8.55 3.89 -13.83
CA LEU A 88 8.23 5.32 -13.80
C LEU A 88 9.38 6.19 -13.32
N LYS A 89 10.51 5.59 -12.90
CA LYS A 89 11.67 6.29 -12.30
C LYS A 89 11.29 7.11 -11.05
N VAL A 90 10.25 6.68 -10.34
CA VAL A 90 9.79 7.28 -9.09
C VAL A 90 10.52 6.64 -7.93
N SER A 91 11.27 7.42 -7.15
CA SER A 91 11.98 6.92 -5.97
C SER A 91 11.04 6.24 -4.97
N LYS A 92 11.47 5.12 -4.38
CA LYS A 92 10.75 4.45 -3.28
C LYS A 92 10.59 5.32 -2.03
N LYS A 93 11.38 6.41 -1.90
CA LYS A 93 11.27 7.36 -0.80
C LYS A 93 10.19 8.42 -1.03
N ASP A 94 9.71 8.58 -2.26
CA ASP A 94 8.65 9.53 -2.64
C ASP A 94 7.28 8.91 -2.39
N ALA A 95 6.78 9.05 -1.17
CA ALA A 95 5.51 8.46 -0.75
C ALA A 95 4.32 9.00 -1.57
N PHE A 96 4.35 10.28 -1.93
CA PHE A 96 3.29 10.92 -2.70
C PHE A 96 3.17 10.29 -4.09
N ARG A 97 4.25 10.25 -4.86
CA ARG A 97 4.22 9.72 -6.23
C ARG A 97 4.08 8.20 -6.27
N GLN A 98 4.65 7.48 -5.29
CA GLN A 98 4.47 6.04 -5.17
C GLN A 98 3.00 5.67 -4.93
N TYR A 99 2.29 6.43 -4.09
CA TYR A 99 0.87 6.18 -3.87
C TYR A 99 0.02 6.53 -5.09
N ILE A 100 0.32 7.59 -5.82
CA ILE A 100 -0.36 7.89 -7.09
C ILE A 100 -0.24 6.70 -8.05
N ALA A 101 0.97 6.16 -8.23
CA ALA A 101 1.18 5.00 -9.09
C ALA A 101 0.44 3.75 -8.57
N TYR A 102 0.35 3.60 -7.24
CA TYR A 102 -0.37 2.50 -6.60
C TYR A 102 -1.87 2.55 -6.86
N HIS A 103 -2.45 3.74 -6.77
CA HIS A 103 -3.89 3.96 -6.93
C HIS A 103 -4.33 3.98 -8.40
N GLU A 104 -3.62 4.70 -9.27
CA GLU A 104 -3.97 4.89 -10.69
C GLU A 104 -3.46 3.75 -11.58
N GLY A 105 -2.49 2.98 -11.11
CA GLY A 105 -1.74 2.04 -11.92
C GLY A 105 -0.69 2.73 -12.81
N TRP A 106 0.29 1.96 -13.27
CA TRP A 106 1.42 2.50 -14.05
C TRP A 106 0.99 3.12 -15.39
N GLY A 107 -0.04 2.58 -16.02
CA GLY A 107 -0.55 3.09 -17.32
C GLY A 107 -1.19 4.48 -17.21
N ASN A 108 -1.93 4.72 -16.11
CA ASN A 108 -2.64 5.98 -15.90
C ASN A 108 -1.83 7.02 -15.10
N TYR A 109 -0.66 6.65 -14.60
CA TYR A 109 0.14 7.51 -13.74
C TYR A 109 0.34 8.93 -14.32
N LYS A 110 0.62 9.07 -15.62
CA LYS A 110 0.87 10.38 -16.22
C LYS A 110 -0.31 11.35 -16.15
N ASN A 111 -1.53 10.83 -16.01
CA ASN A 111 -2.77 11.60 -16.01
C ASN A 111 -3.22 12.07 -14.62
N TYR A 112 -2.46 11.73 -13.55
CA TYR A 112 -2.86 12.01 -12.16
C TYR A 112 -3.18 13.49 -11.87
N LYS A 113 -2.54 14.41 -12.59
CA LYS A 113 -2.77 15.86 -12.41
C LYS A 113 -4.23 16.27 -12.65
N ASN A 114 -4.95 15.51 -13.45
CA ASN A 114 -6.36 15.71 -13.74
C ASN A 114 -7.29 15.06 -12.70
N ASN A 115 -6.74 14.29 -11.75
CA ASN A 115 -7.49 13.61 -10.71
C ASN A 115 -7.20 14.22 -9.33
N GLN A 116 -7.94 15.27 -8.97
CA GLN A 116 -7.78 15.95 -7.68
C GLN A 116 -8.01 15.01 -6.49
N LYS A 117 -8.87 13.99 -6.63
CA LYS A 117 -9.13 13.03 -5.55
C LYS A 117 -7.87 12.23 -5.22
N VAL A 118 -7.16 11.70 -6.22
CA VAL A 118 -5.92 10.95 -5.96
C VAL A 118 -4.82 11.83 -5.39
N ILE A 119 -4.74 13.10 -5.80
CA ILE A 119 -3.78 14.05 -5.24
C ILE A 119 -4.01 14.24 -3.75
N VAL A 120 -5.25 14.42 -3.31
CA VAL A 120 -5.61 14.56 -1.89
C VAL A 120 -5.27 13.28 -1.12
N LEU A 121 -5.57 12.10 -1.66
CA LEU A 121 -5.23 10.82 -1.04
C LEU A 121 -3.72 10.64 -0.92
N ALA A 122 -2.96 10.96 -1.96
CA ALA A 122 -1.51 10.86 -1.98
C ALA A 122 -0.85 11.78 -0.93
N LYS A 123 -1.35 13.00 -0.74
CA LYS A 123 -0.91 13.89 0.36
C LYS A 123 -1.19 13.30 1.74
N LYS A 124 -2.33 12.62 1.94
CA LYS A 124 -2.61 11.93 3.20
C LYS A 124 -1.62 10.78 3.44
N VAL A 125 -1.32 9.99 2.41
CA VAL A 125 -0.32 8.90 2.51
C VAL A 125 1.06 9.44 2.84
N GLU A 126 1.48 10.53 2.22
CA GLU A 126 2.73 11.21 2.57
C GLU A 126 2.74 11.64 4.04
N GLY A 127 1.64 12.22 4.55
CA GLY A 127 1.48 12.56 5.96
C GLY A 127 1.58 11.34 6.88
N TYR A 128 0.91 10.23 6.55
CA TYR A 128 1.02 8.97 7.30
C TYR A 128 2.44 8.41 7.25
N SER A 129 3.09 8.43 6.09
CA SER A 129 4.47 7.96 5.93
C SER A 129 5.42 8.74 6.84
N ASN A 130 5.30 10.07 6.89
CA ASN A 130 6.10 10.92 7.77
C ASN A 130 5.82 10.64 9.26
N LYS A 131 4.55 10.43 9.65
CA LYS A 131 4.17 10.05 11.01
C LYS A 131 4.79 8.71 11.41
N PHE A 132 4.64 7.68 10.60
CA PHE A 132 5.21 6.36 10.86
C PHE A 132 6.74 6.40 10.91
N LYS A 133 7.39 7.18 10.04
CA LYS A 133 8.85 7.37 10.09
C LYS A 133 9.31 7.92 11.45
N LYS A 134 8.61 8.93 12.00
CA LYS A 134 8.90 9.47 13.33
C LYS A 134 8.70 8.43 14.43
N GLN A 135 7.63 7.65 14.37
CA GLN A 135 7.34 6.58 15.34
C GLN A 135 8.40 5.48 15.31
N LEU A 136 8.76 4.99 14.12
CA LEU A 136 9.79 3.97 13.95
C LEU A 136 11.15 4.42 14.49
N ASN A 137 11.52 5.67 14.25
CA ASN A 137 12.77 6.24 14.78
C ASN A 137 12.79 6.30 16.32
N LYS A 138 11.63 6.61 16.94
CA LYS A 138 11.52 6.59 18.42
C LYS A 138 11.63 5.17 18.96
N CYS A 139 10.91 4.21 18.33
CA CYS A 139 10.95 2.80 18.73
C CYS A 139 12.36 2.20 18.60
N SER A 140 13.06 2.46 17.50
CA SER A 140 14.42 1.95 17.31
C SER A 140 15.39 2.46 18.38
N LYS A 141 15.30 3.74 18.75
CA LYS A 141 16.10 4.32 19.84
C LYS A 141 15.79 3.64 21.19
N SER A 142 14.51 3.43 21.53
CA SER A 142 14.13 2.80 22.78
C SER A 142 14.59 1.33 22.87
N LEU A 143 14.57 0.60 21.78
CA LEU A 143 15.06 -0.78 21.71
C LEU A 143 16.58 -0.86 21.86
N THR A 144 17.30 0.10 21.29
CA THR A 144 18.77 0.19 21.43
C THR A 144 19.15 0.52 22.88
N THR A 145 18.42 1.44 23.54
CA THR A 145 18.67 1.83 24.94
C THR A 145 18.37 0.65 25.90
N ARG A 146 17.32 -0.16 25.65
CA ARG A 146 17.02 -1.35 26.48
C ARG A 146 18.09 -2.44 26.40
N LYS A 147 18.80 -2.59 25.28
CA LYS A 147 19.91 -3.56 25.19
C LYS A 147 21.08 -3.29 26.14
N TYR A 148 21.20 -2.06 26.66
CA TYR A 148 22.26 -1.69 27.62
C TYR A 148 21.83 -1.74 29.09
N ILE A 149 20.57 -2.12 29.38
CA ILE A 149 20.04 -2.20 30.76
C ILE A 149 19.91 -3.63 31.28
N ILE A 150 20.33 -4.63 30.50
CA ILE A 150 20.37 -6.02 30.92
C ILE A 150 21.85 -6.41 31.17
N PHE A 151 22.38 -5.89 32.29
CA PHE A 151 23.52 -6.47 33.00
C PHE A 151 23.34 -6.17 34.48
#